data_a5bc988a32ec1fca33f1b11d24d987dc
#
_entry.id   a5bc988a32ec1fca33f1b11d24d987dc
#
_cell.length_a   1.000
_cell.length_b   1.000
_cell.length_c   1.000
_cell.angle_alpha   90.00
_cell.angle_beta   90.00
_cell.angle_gamma   90.00
#
_symmetry.space_group_name_H-M   'P 1'
#
loop_
_entity.id
_entity.type
_entity.pdbx_description
1 polymer ?
#
loop_
_entity_poly.entity_id
_entity_poly.type
_entity_poly.pdbx_seq_one_letter_code
_entity_poly.pdbx_strand_id
1 'polypeptide(L)'
;MDSLLKNLEGFQRLVAKNVKIMAMIKANAYGTGAVIIAKALEKKNIDYFGVAYADEGNELRINGIKTPIMVMNPGEKNIDLMISQNLEPEIFSEDSLHRYMEFIQEKNIPEGKIHIKVDTGMNRLGFKIKDLPIVIESLKNNPSVKVLSIMSHFASADISKEDAFTRKQNIDFNLFCEKIESELGYKCTRHISNTSATERHTAFNGDMVRIGIGLYGYTPINNTELSLSPVAHLYSKVSHVHLIREGEGVSYGRDYIAKEDRKIATIPIGYADGFPRILSNGVGKMFINGKLYPVIGKVCICLLYTSDAADELRS
;
A
#
# COMPACT_ATOMS: atom_id res chain seq x y z
N MET A 1 -7.59 9.39 -12.86
CA MET A 1 -7.29 8.08 -13.49
C MET A 1 -5.99 8.15 -14.30
N ASP A 2 -5.79 9.15 -15.12
CA ASP A 2 -4.58 9.30 -15.96
C ASP A 2 -3.28 9.30 -15.15
N SER A 3 -3.24 9.96 -13.98
CA SER A 3 -2.09 9.93 -13.10
C SER A 3 -1.73 8.51 -12.66
N LEU A 4 -2.72 7.68 -12.30
CA LEU A 4 -2.49 6.28 -11.92
C LEU A 4 -1.83 5.48 -13.05
N LEU A 5 -2.37 5.62 -14.27
CA LEU A 5 -1.86 4.89 -15.44
C LEU A 5 -0.46 5.36 -15.85
N LYS A 6 -0.19 6.67 -15.77
CA LYS A 6 1.17 7.22 -15.98
C LYS A 6 2.16 6.71 -14.94
N ASN A 7 1.74 6.64 -13.67
CA ASN A 7 2.57 6.09 -12.61
C ASN A 7 2.89 4.61 -12.86
N LEU A 8 1.88 3.79 -13.23
CA LEU A 8 2.10 2.40 -13.62
C LEU A 8 3.10 2.29 -14.79
N GLU A 9 2.91 3.06 -15.85
CA GLU A 9 3.82 3.08 -17.00
C GLU A 9 5.26 3.46 -16.61
N GLY A 10 5.41 4.34 -15.61
CA GLY A 10 6.71 4.67 -15.01
C GLY A 10 7.39 3.43 -14.42
N PHE A 11 6.69 2.68 -13.59
CA PHE A 11 7.21 1.43 -13.01
C PHE A 11 7.44 0.34 -14.04
N GLN A 12 6.56 0.20 -15.05
CA GLN A 12 6.76 -0.75 -16.16
C GLN A 12 8.03 -0.48 -16.97
N ARG A 13 8.44 0.79 -17.10
CA ARG A 13 9.72 1.14 -17.73
C ARG A 13 10.94 0.88 -16.84
N LEU A 14 10.76 0.95 -15.53
CA LEU A 14 11.84 0.78 -14.56
C LEU A 14 12.22 -0.69 -14.35
N VAL A 15 11.26 -1.60 -14.43
CA VAL A 15 11.51 -3.04 -14.25
C VAL A 15 11.85 -3.73 -15.56
N ALA A 16 12.57 -4.85 -15.49
CA ALA A 16 12.86 -5.66 -16.68
C ALA A 16 11.55 -6.25 -17.25
N LYS A 17 11.49 -6.48 -18.56
CA LYS A 17 10.29 -6.93 -19.29
C LYS A 17 9.68 -8.24 -18.78
N ASN A 18 10.48 -9.10 -18.18
CA ASN A 18 10.06 -10.37 -17.60
C ASN A 18 9.63 -10.29 -16.13
N VAL A 19 9.78 -9.13 -15.49
CA VAL A 19 9.39 -8.91 -14.10
C VAL A 19 7.93 -8.49 -14.05
N LYS A 20 7.12 -9.26 -13.34
CA LYS A 20 5.70 -9.00 -13.12
C LYS A 20 5.50 -7.82 -12.15
N ILE A 21 4.35 -7.17 -12.26
CA ILE A 21 3.94 -6.12 -11.32
C ILE A 21 2.68 -6.54 -10.59
N MET A 22 2.76 -6.62 -9.27
CA MET A 22 1.60 -6.71 -8.38
C MET A 22 1.20 -5.32 -7.92
N ALA A 23 0.00 -4.88 -8.29
CA ALA A 23 -0.56 -3.63 -7.81
C ALA A 23 -1.20 -3.83 -6.42
N MET A 24 -0.73 -3.06 -5.43
CA MET A 24 -1.30 -3.08 -4.07
C MET A 24 -2.53 -2.18 -4.02
N ILE A 25 -3.71 -2.80 -3.89
CA ILE A 25 -5.01 -2.11 -3.86
C ILE A 25 -5.79 -2.36 -2.55
N LYS A 26 -5.08 -2.79 -1.51
CA LYS A 26 -5.61 -2.94 -0.15
C LYS A 26 -6.12 -1.62 0.44
N ALA A 27 -6.93 -1.69 1.50
CA ALA A 27 -7.55 -0.55 2.15
C ALA A 27 -8.31 0.34 1.15
N ASN A 28 -9.20 -0.30 0.36
CA ASN A 28 -9.97 0.35 -0.70
C ASN A 28 -9.08 1.16 -1.68
N ALA A 29 -7.98 0.53 -2.14
CA ALA A 29 -6.96 1.17 -2.97
C ALA A 29 -6.43 2.48 -2.34
N TYR A 30 -5.97 2.38 -1.06
CA TYR A 30 -5.49 3.52 -0.28
C TYR A 30 -6.54 4.65 -0.17
N GLY A 31 -7.83 4.29 -0.13
CA GLY A 31 -8.96 5.21 -0.04
C GLY A 31 -9.45 5.77 -1.38
N THR A 32 -8.90 5.34 -2.51
CA THR A 32 -9.23 5.88 -3.84
C THR A 32 -10.29 5.07 -4.61
N GLY A 33 -10.76 3.95 -4.04
CA GLY A 33 -11.78 3.09 -4.66
C GLY A 33 -11.20 1.86 -5.36
N ALA A 34 -11.15 0.72 -4.65
CA ALA A 34 -10.47 -0.49 -5.14
C ALA A 34 -11.02 -1.00 -6.47
N VAL A 35 -12.34 -1.05 -6.62
CA VAL A 35 -13.00 -1.58 -7.83
C VAL A 35 -12.67 -0.73 -9.06
N ILE A 36 -12.72 0.59 -8.94
CA ILE A 36 -12.44 1.51 -10.06
C ILE A 36 -10.97 1.42 -10.48
N ILE A 37 -10.07 1.39 -9.49
CA ILE A 37 -8.62 1.25 -9.70
C ILE A 37 -8.31 -0.10 -10.34
N ALA A 38 -8.86 -1.21 -9.81
CA ALA A 38 -8.64 -2.55 -10.35
C ALA A 38 -9.09 -2.67 -11.80
N LYS A 39 -10.29 -2.18 -12.14
CA LYS A 39 -10.80 -2.18 -13.53
C LYS A 39 -9.90 -1.40 -14.49
N ALA A 40 -9.32 -0.29 -14.03
CA ALA A 40 -8.42 0.50 -14.85
C ALA A 40 -7.07 -0.19 -15.06
N LEU A 41 -6.50 -0.78 -14.02
CA LEU A 41 -5.23 -1.51 -14.09
C LEU A 41 -5.36 -2.84 -14.85
N GLU A 42 -6.48 -3.55 -14.72
CA GLU A 42 -6.74 -4.79 -15.47
C GLU A 42 -6.78 -4.55 -16.98
N LYS A 43 -7.36 -3.43 -17.44
CA LYS A 43 -7.31 -3.01 -18.85
C LYS A 43 -5.89 -2.71 -19.36
N LYS A 44 -4.94 -2.50 -18.46
CA LYS A 44 -3.51 -2.29 -18.77
C LYS A 44 -2.69 -3.58 -18.56
N ASN A 45 -3.35 -4.73 -18.45
CA ASN A 45 -2.75 -6.04 -18.28
C ASN A 45 -1.82 -6.13 -17.07
N ILE A 46 -2.27 -5.61 -15.92
CA ILE A 46 -1.55 -5.81 -14.65
C ILE A 46 -1.50 -7.29 -14.32
N ASP A 47 -0.37 -7.77 -13.80
CA ASP A 47 -0.15 -9.22 -13.59
C ASP A 47 -0.86 -9.75 -12.35
N TYR A 48 -0.89 -8.96 -11.26
CA TYR A 48 -1.45 -9.35 -9.97
C TYR A 48 -2.07 -8.17 -9.23
N PHE A 49 -3.04 -8.48 -8.38
CA PHE A 49 -3.47 -7.58 -7.32
C PHE A 49 -3.08 -8.12 -5.94
N GLY A 50 -2.73 -7.21 -5.02
CA GLY A 50 -2.51 -7.52 -3.62
C GLY A 50 -3.52 -6.77 -2.75
N VAL A 51 -4.29 -7.52 -1.95
CA VAL A 51 -5.25 -6.99 -0.97
C VAL A 51 -4.85 -7.40 0.44
N ALA A 52 -5.43 -6.75 1.47
CA ALA A 52 -5.14 -7.10 2.85
C ALA A 52 -5.97 -8.29 3.31
N TYR A 53 -7.27 -8.30 3.02
CA TYR A 53 -8.23 -9.25 3.55
C TYR A 53 -9.04 -9.93 2.44
N ALA A 54 -9.63 -11.10 2.75
CA ALA A 54 -10.43 -11.87 1.82
C ALA A 54 -11.68 -11.10 1.33
N ASP A 55 -12.29 -10.29 2.18
CA ASP A 55 -13.46 -9.48 1.83
C ASP A 55 -13.14 -8.45 0.74
N GLU A 56 -11.95 -7.82 0.79
CA GLU A 56 -11.48 -6.91 -0.27
C GLU A 56 -11.35 -7.66 -1.61
N GLY A 57 -10.78 -8.87 -1.57
CA GLY A 57 -10.65 -9.73 -2.75
C GLY A 57 -12.02 -10.16 -3.29
N ASN A 58 -12.95 -10.52 -2.40
CA ASN A 58 -14.31 -10.87 -2.76
C ASN A 58 -15.04 -9.70 -3.44
N GLU A 59 -14.93 -8.48 -2.89
CA GLU A 59 -15.50 -7.27 -3.52
C GLU A 59 -15.01 -7.11 -4.96
N LEU A 60 -13.73 -7.33 -5.21
CA LEU A 60 -13.17 -7.27 -6.57
C LEU A 60 -13.76 -8.35 -7.46
N ARG A 61 -13.88 -9.60 -6.98
CA ARG A 61 -14.43 -10.72 -7.75
C ARG A 61 -15.88 -10.51 -8.13
N ILE A 62 -16.76 -10.11 -7.20
CA ILE A 62 -18.17 -9.82 -7.49
C ILE A 62 -18.34 -8.64 -8.47
N ASN A 63 -17.35 -7.75 -8.57
CA ASN A 63 -17.30 -6.67 -9.55
C ASN A 63 -16.62 -7.04 -10.88
N GLY A 64 -16.32 -8.33 -11.08
CA GLY A 64 -15.89 -8.90 -12.35
C GLY A 64 -14.38 -8.88 -12.62
N ILE A 65 -13.54 -8.57 -11.62
CA ILE A 65 -12.08 -8.63 -11.74
C ILE A 65 -11.63 -10.07 -11.87
N LYS A 66 -10.82 -10.38 -12.90
CA LYS A 66 -10.32 -11.73 -13.23
C LYS A 66 -8.83 -11.92 -12.93
N THR A 67 -8.06 -10.82 -12.93
CA THR A 67 -6.63 -10.85 -12.57
C THR A 67 -6.39 -11.60 -11.27
N PRO A 68 -5.33 -12.41 -11.12
CA PRO A 68 -4.98 -13.08 -9.87
C PRO A 68 -4.93 -12.12 -8.69
N ILE A 69 -5.46 -12.55 -7.54
CA ILE A 69 -5.53 -11.72 -6.31
C ILE A 69 -4.89 -12.47 -5.15
N MET A 70 -3.82 -11.91 -4.62
CA MET A 70 -3.16 -12.36 -3.42
C MET A 70 -3.76 -11.67 -2.18
N VAL A 71 -4.11 -12.45 -1.16
CA VAL A 71 -4.62 -11.98 0.14
C VAL A 71 -3.52 -12.05 1.18
N MET A 72 -3.05 -10.89 1.67
CA MET A 72 -1.87 -10.79 2.56
C MET A 72 -2.14 -11.13 4.02
N ASN A 73 -3.37 -11.05 4.46
CA ASN A 73 -3.79 -11.43 5.81
C ASN A 73 -5.12 -12.19 5.72
N PRO A 74 -5.07 -13.46 5.29
CA PRO A 74 -6.24 -14.21 4.85
C PRO A 74 -7.29 -14.41 5.94
N GLY A 75 -6.89 -14.47 7.22
CA GLY A 75 -7.79 -14.80 8.31
C GLY A 75 -8.28 -16.26 8.24
N GLU A 76 -8.25 -16.95 9.38
CA GLU A 76 -8.51 -18.39 9.46
C GLU A 76 -9.93 -18.78 9.04
N LYS A 77 -10.92 -17.92 9.28
CA LYS A 77 -12.35 -18.19 9.00
C LYS A 77 -12.74 -18.00 7.53
N ASN A 78 -11.82 -17.50 6.70
CA ASN A 78 -12.13 -17.07 5.33
C ASN A 78 -11.60 -18.01 4.26
N ILE A 79 -11.13 -19.22 4.62
CA ILE A 79 -10.54 -20.16 3.66
C ILE A 79 -11.59 -20.57 2.61
N ASP A 80 -12.81 -20.85 3.03
CA ASP A 80 -13.91 -21.19 2.11
C ASP A 80 -14.20 -20.07 1.10
N LEU A 81 -14.28 -18.84 1.58
CA LEU A 81 -14.45 -17.66 0.74
C LEU A 81 -13.28 -17.52 -0.26
N MET A 82 -12.05 -17.70 0.20
CA MET A 82 -10.87 -17.59 -0.67
C MET A 82 -10.87 -18.63 -1.78
N ILE A 83 -11.20 -19.87 -1.46
CA ILE A 83 -11.29 -20.97 -2.45
C ILE A 83 -12.42 -20.70 -3.43
N SER A 84 -13.64 -20.39 -2.94
CA SER A 84 -14.82 -20.17 -3.81
C SER A 84 -14.64 -18.97 -4.75
N GLN A 85 -13.87 -17.95 -4.33
CA GLN A 85 -13.60 -16.75 -5.11
C GLN A 85 -12.26 -16.79 -5.86
N ASN A 86 -11.57 -17.94 -5.86
CA ASN A 86 -10.24 -18.09 -6.48
C ASN A 86 -9.26 -16.97 -6.03
N LEU A 87 -9.18 -16.76 -4.71
CA LEU A 87 -8.22 -15.87 -4.05
C LEU A 87 -7.05 -16.70 -3.53
N GLU A 88 -5.86 -16.11 -3.51
CA GLU A 88 -4.62 -16.81 -3.22
C GLU A 88 -4.04 -16.32 -1.87
N PRO A 89 -4.11 -17.13 -0.78
CA PRO A 89 -3.68 -16.68 0.54
C PRO A 89 -2.15 -16.62 0.69
N GLU A 90 -1.68 -15.59 1.41
CA GLU A 90 -0.35 -15.55 2.01
C GLU A 90 -0.33 -16.45 3.25
N ILE A 91 0.59 -17.41 3.30
CA ILE A 91 0.83 -18.31 4.44
C ILE A 91 2.12 -17.90 5.13
N PHE A 92 2.05 -17.59 6.41
CA PHE A 92 3.14 -16.96 7.16
C PHE A 92 3.48 -17.64 8.51
N SER A 93 2.74 -18.68 8.88
CA SER A 93 2.97 -19.44 10.11
C SER A 93 2.61 -20.91 9.91
N GLU A 94 3.15 -21.77 10.76
CA GLU A 94 2.85 -23.20 10.78
C GLU A 94 1.35 -23.45 10.97
N ASP A 95 0.73 -22.73 11.89
CA ASP A 95 -0.70 -22.80 12.16
C ASP A 95 -1.53 -22.44 10.92
N SER A 96 -1.19 -21.34 10.22
CA SER A 96 -1.89 -20.96 8.98
C SER A 96 -1.72 -21.97 7.87
N LEU A 97 -0.54 -22.61 7.77
CA LEU A 97 -0.26 -23.66 6.79
C LEU A 97 -1.10 -24.92 7.08
N HIS A 98 -1.10 -25.36 8.33
CA HIS A 98 -1.79 -26.56 8.78
C HIS A 98 -3.31 -26.44 8.53
N ARG A 99 -3.92 -25.34 8.99
CA ARG A 99 -5.36 -25.08 8.78
C ARG A 99 -5.77 -25.02 7.31
N TYR A 100 -4.92 -24.42 6.48
CA TYR A 100 -5.17 -24.41 5.04
C TYR A 100 -5.13 -25.82 4.44
N MET A 101 -4.12 -26.62 4.81
CA MET A 101 -3.98 -27.99 4.35
C MET A 101 -5.14 -28.89 4.81
N GLU A 102 -5.52 -28.81 6.09
CA GLU A 102 -6.69 -29.52 6.62
C GLU A 102 -7.95 -29.19 5.82
N PHE A 103 -8.19 -27.91 5.56
CA PHE A 103 -9.36 -27.48 4.77
C PHE A 103 -9.34 -28.06 3.35
N ILE A 104 -8.19 -28.02 2.67
CA ILE A 104 -8.01 -28.57 1.32
C ILE A 104 -8.30 -30.06 1.30
N GLN A 105 -7.84 -30.81 2.30
CA GLN A 105 -8.08 -32.25 2.45
C GLN A 105 -9.56 -32.55 2.77
N GLU A 106 -10.13 -31.92 3.78
CA GLU A 106 -11.53 -32.15 4.20
C GLU A 106 -12.54 -31.87 3.08
N LYS A 107 -12.29 -30.82 2.29
CA LYS A 107 -13.15 -30.43 1.17
C LYS A 107 -12.81 -31.12 -0.14
N ASN A 108 -11.80 -32.01 -0.15
CA ASN A 108 -11.31 -32.69 -1.35
C ASN A 108 -11.00 -31.72 -2.51
N ILE A 109 -10.37 -30.56 -2.19
CA ILE A 109 -9.98 -29.57 -3.20
C ILE A 109 -8.80 -30.14 -4.00
N PRO A 110 -8.90 -30.20 -5.33
CA PRO A 110 -7.87 -30.88 -6.15
C PRO A 110 -6.53 -30.08 -6.17
N GLU A 111 -6.58 -28.76 -6.09
CA GLU A 111 -5.41 -27.90 -6.04
C GLU A 111 -5.68 -26.66 -5.18
N GLY A 112 -4.99 -26.56 -4.05
CA GLY A 112 -4.93 -25.36 -3.18
C GLY A 112 -3.71 -24.52 -3.53
N LYS A 113 -3.90 -23.23 -3.80
CA LYS A 113 -2.84 -22.28 -4.20
C LYS A 113 -2.45 -21.41 -3.04
N ILE A 114 -1.14 -21.28 -2.80
CA ILE A 114 -0.62 -20.44 -1.68
C ILE A 114 0.60 -19.63 -2.08
N HIS A 115 0.85 -18.57 -1.32
CA HIS A 115 2.07 -17.78 -1.32
C HIS A 115 2.77 -17.93 0.03
N ILE A 116 4.01 -18.42 0.05
CA ILE A 116 4.78 -18.58 1.29
C ILE A 116 5.48 -17.27 1.62
N LYS A 117 5.20 -16.76 2.82
CA LYS A 117 5.91 -15.60 3.34
C LYS A 117 7.04 -16.00 4.25
N VAL A 118 8.22 -15.43 3.99
CA VAL A 118 9.40 -15.61 4.83
C VAL A 118 9.80 -14.27 5.47
N ASP A 119 10.25 -14.34 6.71
CA ASP A 119 10.71 -13.16 7.43
C ASP A 119 12.25 -13.10 7.41
N THR A 120 12.75 -12.15 6.66
CA THR A 120 14.18 -11.88 6.51
C THR A 120 14.67 -10.68 7.34
N GLY A 121 13.84 -10.22 8.30
CA GLY A 121 14.25 -9.17 9.23
C GLY A 121 13.24 -8.04 9.45
N MET A 122 12.06 -8.10 8.85
CA MET A 122 10.99 -7.14 9.16
C MET A 122 10.29 -7.45 10.50
N ASN A 123 10.35 -8.71 10.97
CA ASN A 123 9.80 -9.20 12.22
C ASN A 123 8.30 -8.89 12.43
N ARG A 124 7.53 -9.01 11.35
CA ARG A 124 6.08 -8.80 11.37
C ARG A 124 5.30 -10.10 11.17
N LEU A 125 5.50 -10.76 10.06
CA LEU A 125 4.89 -12.04 9.68
C LEU A 125 5.88 -12.80 8.80
N GLY A 126 5.84 -14.12 8.83
CA GLY A 126 6.63 -14.99 7.96
C GLY A 126 7.43 -16.04 8.67
N PHE A 127 7.72 -17.13 8.00
CA PHE A 127 8.56 -18.20 8.48
C PHE A 127 10.02 -17.74 8.63
N LYS A 128 10.68 -18.19 9.67
CA LYS A 128 12.13 -18.01 9.85
C LYS A 128 12.88 -19.18 9.20
N ILE A 129 14.18 -19.01 8.99
CA ILE A 129 15.03 -20.07 8.41
C ILE A 129 14.98 -21.38 9.20
N LYS A 130 14.79 -21.31 10.51
CA LYS A 130 14.65 -22.48 11.39
C LYS A 130 13.37 -23.26 11.16
N ASP A 131 12.32 -22.63 10.62
CA ASP A 131 11.00 -23.24 10.39
C ASP A 131 10.95 -23.98 9.03
N LEU A 132 11.98 -23.81 8.18
CA LEU A 132 12.05 -24.43 6.85
C LEU A 132 11.84 -25.94 6.82
N PRO A 133 12.46 -26.74 7.72
CA PRO A 133 12.28 -28.18 7.66
C PRO A 133 10.81 -28.60 7.79
N ILE A 134 10.09 -27.97 8.73
CA ILE A 134 8.68 -28.29 8.98
C ILE A 134 7.77 -27.83 7.83
N VAL A 135 8.06 -26.66 7.24
CA VAL A 135 7.32 -26.14 6.06
C VAL A 135 7.51 -27.09 4.87
N ILE A 136 8.74 -27.52 4.60
CA ILE A 136 9.06 -28.42 3.48
C ILE A 136 8.40 -29.79 3.68
N GLU A 137 8.50 -30.35 4.88
CA GLU A 137 7.86 -31.63 5.21
C GLU A 137 6.34 -31.56 5.03
N SER A 138 5.71 -30.53 5.55
CA SER A 138 4.27 -30.29 5.43
C SER A 138 3.85 -30.20 3.96
N LEU A 139 4.59 -29.45 3.13
CA LEU A 139 4.29 -29.32 1.69
C LEU A 139 4.47 -30.62 0.92
N LYS A 140 5.51 -31.40 1.21
CA LYS A 140 5.75 -32.70 0.58
C LYS A 140 4.66 -33.74 0.91
N ASN A 141 4.14 -33.68 2.12
CA ASN A 141 3.06 -34.56 2.58
C ASN A 141 1.67 -34.14 2.07
N ASN A 142 1.56 -32.93 1.46
CA ASN A 142 0.30 -32.38 0.94
C ASN A 142 0.44 -31.90 -0.52
N PRO A 143 0.57 -32.83 -1.48
CA PRO A 143 0.85 -32.49 -2.90
C PRO A 143 -0.29 -31.75 -3.60
N SER A 144 -1.49 -31.74 -3.02
CA SER A 144 -2.61 -30.89 -3.48
C SER A 144 -2.43 -29.40 -3.15
N VAL A 145 -1.42 -29.03 -2.35
CA VAL A 145 -1.13 -27.61 -2.05
C VAL A 145 0.07 -27.16 -2.88
N LYS A 146 -0.17 -26.22 -3.78
CA LYS A 146 0.84 -25.67 -4.69
C LYS A 146 1.34 -24.31 -4.23
N VAL A 147 2.64 -24.17 -4.07
CA VAL A 147 3.31 -22.88 -3.78
C VAL A 147 3.47 -22.12 -5.10
N LEU A 148 2.69 -21.04 -5.27
CA LEU A 148 2.79 -20.17 -6.44
C LEU A 148 3.97 -19.20 -6.34
N SER A 149 4.20 -18.67 -5.16
CA SER A 149 5.32 -17.75 -4.93
C SER A 149 5.91 -17.88 -3.53
N ILE A 150 7.13 -17.42 -3.42
CA ILE A 150 7.81 -17.16 -2.14
C ILE A 150 8.05 -15.67 -2.06
N MET A 151 7.70 -15.07 -0.92
CA MET A 151 7.81 -13.64 -0.73
C MET A 151 8.43 -13.25 0.61
N SER A 152 9.04 -12.07 0.62
CA SER A 152 9.44 -11.35 1.83
C SER A 152 9.11 -9.86 1.69
N HIS A 153 9.64 -9.02 2.56
CA HIS A 153 9.44 -7.58 2.50
C HIS A 153 10.65 -6.82 3.04
N PHE A 154 11.18 -5.90 2.24
CA PHE A 154 12.24 -5.02 2.70
C PHE A 154 11.72 -4.05 3.76
N ALA A 155 12.46 -3.95 4.87
CA ALA A 155 12.06 -3.11 6.00
C ALA A 155 12.48 -1.65 5.84
N SER A 156 13.60 -1.38 5.18
CA SER A 156 14.25 -0.07 5.13
C SER A 156 14.90 0.26 3.77
N ALA A 157 14.31 -0.24 2.67
CA ALA A 157 14.86 -0.03 1.33
C ALA A 157 14.85 1.44 0.86
N ASP A 158 14.11 2.31 1.53
CA ASP A 158 14.09 3.76 1.32
C ASP A 158 15.24 4.51 2.02
N ILE A 159 15.96 3.86 2.94
CA ILE A 159 16.95 4.49 3.82
C ILE A 159 18.35 4.07 3.41
N SER A 160 19.15 4.97 2.81
CA SER A 160 20.49 4.64 2.27
C SER A 160 21.47 4.09 3.31
N LYS A 161 21.44 4.57 4.54
CA LYS A 161 22.29 4.06 5.62
C LYS A 161 21.99 2.60 6.00
N GLU A 162 20.84 2.08 5.61
CA GLU A 162 20.39 0.72 5.85
C GLU A 162 20.59 -0.22 4.63
N ASP A 163 21.32 0.21 3.62
CA ASP A 163 21.56 -0.58 2.40
C ASP A 163 22.28 -1.92 2.69
N ALA A 164 23.15 -1.96 3.69
CA ALA A 164 23.79 -3.21 4.11
C ALA A 164 22.77 -4.22 4.65
N PHE A 165 21.80 -3.75 5.44
CA PHE A 165 20.71 -4.57 5.96
C PHE A 165 19.77 -5.02 4.83
N THR A 166 19.44 -4.13 3.91
CA THR A 166 18.61 -4.45 2.73
C THR A 166 19.27 -5.54 1.87
N ARG A 167 20.58 -5.45 1.64
CA ARG A 167 21.36 -6.52 0.94
C ARG A 167 21.31 -7.84 1.70
N LYS A 168 21.48 -7.80 3.03
CA LYS A 168 21.37 -9.01 3.86
C LYS A 168 19.99 -9.65 3.74
N GLN A 169 18.91 -8.86 3.81
CA GLN A 169 17.54 -9.37 3.61
C GLN A 169 17.39 -10.09 2.26
N ASN A 170 17.98 -9.53 1.19
CA ASN A 170 17.92 -10.14 -0.14
C ASN A 170 18.71 -11.47 -0.21
N ILE A 171 19.88 -11.54 0.41
CA ILE A 171 20.68 -12.78 0.47
C ILE A 171 19.89 -13.87 1.22
N ASP A 172 19.40 -13.55 2.42
CA ASP A 172 18.63 -14.49 3.25
C ASP A 172 17.37 -14.97 2.51
N PHE A 173 16.71 -14.08 1.77
CA PHE A 173 15.54 -14.41 0.94
C PHE A 173 15.88 -15.39 -0.18
N ASN A 174 16.95 -15.16 -0.91
CA ASN A 174 17.34 -16.05 -2.00
C ASN A 174 17.74 -17.45 -1.49
N LEU A 175 18.48 -17.53 -0.39
CA LEU A 175 18.80 -18.80 0.26
C LEU A 175 17.54 -19.59 0.65
N PHE A 176 16.54 -18.88 1.17
CA PHE A 176 15.25 -19.46 1.52
C PHE A 176 14.53 -20.02 0.28
N CYS A 177 14.46 -19.22 -0.78
CA CYS A 177 13.83 -19.62 -2.04
C CYS A 177 14.52 -20.85 -2.65
N GLU A 178 15.84 -20.84 -2.76
CA GLU A 178 16.62 -21.94 -3.32
C GLU A 178 16.37 -23.24 -2.57
N LYS A 179 16.30 -23.19 -1.25
CA LYS A 179 16.06 -24.36 -0.43
C LYS A 179 14.66 -24.92 -0.58
N ILE A 180 13.61 -24.06 -0.58
CA ILE A 180 12.24 -24.52 -0.82
C ILE A 180 12.11 -25.11 -2.25
N GLU A 181 12.56 -24.41 -3.27
CA GLU A 181 12.45 -24.83 -4.66
C GLU A 181 13.19 -26.16 -4.96
N SER A 182 14.39 -26.34 -4.37
CA SER A 182 15.15 -27.58 -4.52
C SER A 182 14.43 -28.77 -3.93
N GLU A 183 13.73 -28.58 -2.81
CA GLU A 183 13.01 -29.64 -2.11
C GLU A 183 11.63 -29.94 -2.71
N LEU A 184 10.98 -28.93 -3.30
CA LEU A 184 9.71 -29.08 -4.01
C LEU A 184 9.88 -29.57 -5.46
N GLY A 185 11.07 -29.42 -6.05
CA GLY A 185 11.36 -29.85 -7.42
C GLY A 185 10.81 -28.92 -8.51
N TYR A 186 10.33 -27.73 -8.17
CA TYR A 186 9.85 -26.73 -9.13
C TYR A 186 10.16 -25.29 -8.70
N LYS A 187 10.14 -24.36 -9.66
CA LYS A 187 10.37 -22.94 -9.42
C LYS A 187 9.11 -22.21 -8.98
N CYS A 188 9.25 -21.31 -8.02
CA CYS A 188 8.21 -20.41 -7.54
C CYS A 188 8.48 -18.97 -7.98
N THR A 189 7.45 -18.16 -8.17
CA THR A 189 7.62 -16.72 -8.38
C THR A 189 8.24 -16.08 -7.13
N ARG A 190 9.42 -15.46 -7.26
CA ARG A 190 10.11 -14.83 -6.14
C ARG A 190 9.82 -13.34 -6.11
N HIS A 191 9.39 -12.80 -4.98
CA HIS A 191 9.15 -11.35 -4.85
C HIS A 191 9.41 -10.81 -3.44
N ILE A 192 10.27 -9.81 -3.34
CA ILE A 192 10.61 -9.15 -2.08
C ILE A 192 10.43 -7.64 -2.16
N SER A 193 10.67 -7.03 -3.36
CA SER A 193 10.69 -5.59 -3.56
C SER A 193 9.31 -4.95 -3.39
N ASN A 194 9.27 -3.90 -2.58
CA ASN A 194 8.20 -2.90 -2.49
C ASN A 194 8.51 -1.71 -3.41
N THR A 195 7.69 -0.65 -3.39
CA THR A 195 7.92 0.57 -4.20
C THR A 195 9.34 1.08 -4.09
N SER A 196 9.84 1.32 -2.88
CA SER A 196 11.17 1.90 -2.66
C SER A 196 12.31 1.00 -3.13
N ALA A 197 12.19 -0.31 -2.89
CA ALA A 197 13.20 -1.26 -3.37
C ALA A 197 13.20 -1.36 -4.89
N THR A 198 12.03 -1.30 -5.52
CA THR A 198 11.91 -1.30 -6.98
C THR A 198 12.64 -0.11 -7.61
N GLU A 199 12.61 1.06 -6.94
CA GLU A 199 13.32 2.26 -7.40
C GLU A 199 14.82 2.22 -7.13
N ARG A 200 15.24 1.82 -5.91
CA ARG A 200 16.65 1.95 -5.48
C ARG A 200 17.48 0.68 -5.67
N HIS A 201 16.87 -0.47 -5.69
CA HIS A 201 17.54 -1.77 -5.68
C HIS A 201 17.04 -2.66 -6.81
N THR A 202 17.09 -2.16 -8.05
CA THR A 202 16.54 -2.83 -9.24
C THR A 202 17.05 -4.26 -9.44
N ALA A 203 18.27 -4.56 -9.00
CA ALA A 203 18.84 -5.90 -9.02
C ALA A 203 18.15 -6.90 -8.08
N PHE A 204 17.30 -6.43 -7.14
CA PHE A 204 16.60 -7.26 -6.16
C PHE A 204 15.13 -7.49 -6.50
N ASN A 205 14.68 -7.10 -7.68
CA ASN A 205 13.25 -7.17 -8.06
C ASN A 205 12.69 -8.60 -8.16
N GLY A 206 13.56 -9.60 -8.35
CA GLY A 206 13.12 -11.00 -8.51
C GLY A 206 12.25 -11.17 -9.75
N ASP A 207 11.24 -12.04 -9.65
CA ASP A 207 10.30 -12.33 -10.75
C ASP A 207 9.08 -11.40 -10.74
N MET A 208 8.81 -10.73 -9.60
CA MET A 208 7.68 -9.82 -9.44
C MET A 208 8.01 -8.73 -8.42
N VAL A 209 7.50 -7.52 -8.65
CA VAL A 209 7.57 -6.40 -7.70
C VAL A 209 6.18 -6.04 -7.20
N ARG A 210 6.09 -5.47 -5.98
CA ARG A 210 4.82 -5.03 -5.39
C ARG A 210 4.79 -3.52 -5.25
N ILE A 211 4.03 -2.87 -6.15
CA ILE A 211 3.93 -1.42 -6.17
C ILE A 211 2.67 -0.99 -5.41
N GLY A 212 2.89 -0.29 -4.31
CA GLY A 212 1.83 0.28 -3.48
C GLY A 212 1.76 1.79 -3.64
N ILE A 213 2.32 2.52 -2.70
CA ILE A 213 2.22 3.98 -2.62
C ILE A 213 2.68 4.70 -3.89
N GLY A 214 3.62 4.10 -4.64
CA GLY A 214 4.10 4.65 -5.92
C GLY A 214 3.02 4.73 -6.99
N LEU A 215 2.09 3.78 -7.06
CA LEU A 215 0.95 3.85 -7.97
C LEU A 215 0.07 5.07 -7.70
N TYR A 216 0.00 5.51 -6.42
CA TYR A 216 -0.80 6.65 -5.99
C TYR A 216 -0.05 7.98 -6.07
N GLY A 217 1.17 7.96 -6.62
CA GLY A 217 1.93 9.16 -6.94
C GLY A 217 2.85 9.67 -5.83
N TYR A 218 3.22 8.79 -4.90
CA TYR A 218 4.15 9.12 -3.83
C TYR A 218 5.34 8.16 -3.79
N THR A 219 6.53 8.72 -3.58
CA THR A 219 7.74 7.97 -3.24
C THR A 219 8.50 8.67 -2.12
N PRO A 220 9.08 7.93 -1.14
CA PRO A 220 9.97 8.50 -0.15
C PRO A 220 11.38 8.72 -0.68
N ILE A 221 11.67 8.33 -1.94
CA ILE A 221 12.99 8.39 -2.53
C ILE A 221 13.27 9.82 -3.03
N ASN A 222 14.31 10.44 -2.48
CA ASN A 222 14.83 11.70 -3.01
C ASN A 222 15.57 11.44 -4.32
N ASN A 223 15.39 12.33 -5.30
CA ASN A 223 16.02 12.24 -6.62
C ASN A 223 15.66 10.95 -7.39
N THR A 224 14.41 10.53 -7.32
CA THR A 224 13.89 9.43 -8.14
C THR A 224 13.88 9.82 -9.63
N GLU A 225 14.16 8.84 -10.50
CA GLU A 225 14.01 8.99 -11.95
C GLU A 225 12.54 8.95 -12.40
N LEU A 226 11.63 8.55 -11.50
CA LEU A 226 10.21 8.47 -11.79
C LEU A 226 9.53 9.83 -11.65
N SER A 227 8.83 10.24 -12.69
CA SER A 227 7.91 11.38 -12.63
C SER A 227 6.52 10.91 -12.19
N LEU A 228 6.31 10.82 -10.87
CA LEU A 228 5.04 10.40 -10.29
C LEU A 228 4.07 11.58 -10.16
N SER A 229 2.79 11.32 -10.38
CA SER A 229 1.71 12.31 -10.23
C SER A 229 0.72 11.86 -9.17
N PRO A 230 0.30 12.73 -8.24
CA PRO A 230 -0.73 12.40 -7.26
C PRO A 230 -2.01 11.89 -7.92
N VAL A 231 -2.59 10.82 -7.37
CA VAL A 231 -3.84 10.22 -7.85
C VAL A 231 -5.04 10.80 -7.11
N ALA A 232 -4.88 11.11 -5.81
CA ALA A 232 -5.91 11.69 -4.97
C ALA A 232 -5.68 13.18 -4.76
N HIS A 233 -6.77 13.95 -4.84
CA HIS A 233 -6.80 15.37 -4.54
C HIS A 233 -7.96 15.64 -3.57
N LEU A 234 -7.71 16.45 -2.55
CA LEU A 234 -8.70 16.84 -1.56
C LEU A 234 -9.21 18.24 -1.87
N TYR A 235 -10.51 18.38 -2.07
CA TYR A 235 -11.17 19.65 -2.34
C TYR A 235 -12.16 19.99 -1.24
N SER A 236 -12.28 21.27 -0.94
CA SER A 236 -13.31 21.82 -0.07
C SER A 236 -13.73 23.21 -0.57
N LYS A 237 -14.75 23.78 0.04
CA LYS A 237 -15.22 25.14 -0.25
C LYS A 237 -14.97 26.04 0.95
N VAL A 238 -14.67 27.29 0.71
CA VAL A 238 -14.67 28.29 1.79
C VAL A 238 -16.10 28.51 2.26
N SER A 239 -16.38 28.25 3.55
CA SER A 239 -17.70 28.41 4.13
C SER A 239 -17.96 29.82 4.67
N HIS A 240 -16.92 30.49 5.11
CA HIS A 240 -17.03 31.84 5.70
C HIS A 240 -15.71 32.62 5.55
N VAL A 241 -15.85 33.90 5.28
CA VAL A 241 -14.73 34.86 5.30
C VAL A 241 -15.10 36.01 6.20
N HIS A 242 -14.24 36.33 7.16
CA HIS A 242 -14.46 37.47 8.06
C HIS A 242 -13.14 38.14 8.47
N LEU A 243 -13.25 39.35 8.92
CA LEU A 243 -12.13 40.14 9.45
C LEU A 243 -11.94 39.79 10.92
N ILE A 244 -10.71 39.53 11.31
CA ILE A 244 -10.26 39.55 12.72
C ILE A 244 -9.33 40.74 12.94
N ARG A 245 -9.41 41.34 14.16
CA ARG A 245 -8.59 42.47 14.54
C ARG A 245 -7.29 42.01 15.18
N GLU A 246 -6.31 42.93 15.23
CA GLU A 246 -5.10 42.71 15.99
C GLU A 246 -5.43 42.32 17.45
N GLY A 247 -4.72 41.31 17.97
CA GLY A 247 -4.93 40.72 19.29
C GLY A 247 -6.07 39.70 19.41
N GLU A 248 -6.91 39.53 18.40
CA GLU A 248 -7.94 38.50 18.43
C GLU A 248 -7.34 37.13 18.17
N GLY A 249 -7.90 36.10 18.86
CA GLY A 249 -7.45 34.71 18.78
C GLY A 249 -8.32 33.86 17.91
N VAL A 250 -7.71 32.90 17.23
CA VAL A 250 -8.40 31.93 16.37
C VAL A 250 -8.25 30.53 16.93
N SER A 251 -9.34 29.75 16.87
CA SER A 251 -9.42 28.35 17.23
C SER A 251 -9.29 28.07 18.74
N TYR A 252 -9.34 26.77 19.09
CA TYR A 252 -9.23 26.30 20.46
C TYR A 252 -7.91 26.69 21.11
N GLY A 253 -7.99 27.22 22.34
CA GLY A 253 -6.83 27.69 23.11
C GLY A 253 -6.26 29.00 22.62
N ARG A 254 -6.89 29.66 21.63
CA ARG A 254 -6.38 30.88 21.01
C ARG A 254 -4.92 30.74 20.55
N ASP A 255 -4.59 29.56 20.01
CA ASP A 255 -3.22 29.21 19.60
C ASP A 255 -2.65 30.12 18.49
N TYR A 256 -3.52 30.78 17.74
CA TYR A 256 -3.14 31.84 16.83
C TYR A 256 -3.70 33.18 17.35
N ILE A 257 -2.85 34.19 17.46
CA ILE A 257 -3.22 35.59 17.79
C ILE A 257 -2.88 36.45 16.58
N ALA A 258 -3.85 37.21 16.10
CA ALA A 258 -3.63 38.15 15.00
C ALA A 258 -2.64 39.24 15.40
N LYS A 259 -1.60 39.45 14.60
CA LYS A 259 -0.59 40.52 14.82
C LYS A 259 -0.98 41.83 14.15
N GLU A 260 -2.02 41.82 13.34
CA GLU A 260 -2.59 42.91 12.60
C GLU A 260 -4.01 42.55 12.17
N ASP A 261 -4.81 43.48 11.74
CA ASP A 261 -6.11 43.25 11.15
C ASP A 261 -5.96 42.37 9.88
N ARG A 262 -6.66 41.25 9.81
CA ARG A 262 -6.61 40.39 8.65
C ARG A 262 -7.89 39.63 8.40
N LYS A 263 -8.12 39.29 7.13
CA LYS A 263 -9.22 38.42 6.76
C LYS A 263 -8.81 36.96 6.92
N ILE A 264 -9.69 36.17 7.49
CA ILE A 264 -9.52 34.72 7.59
C ILE A 264 -10.64 34.00 6.86
N ALA A 265 -10.31 32.83 6.31
CA ALA A 265 -11.28 31.93 5.70
C ALA A 265 -11.48 30.68 6.57
N THR A 266 -12.73 30.32 6.81
CA THR A 266 -13.11 29.07 7.45
C THR A 266 -13.42 28.03 6.37
N ILE A 267 -12.82 26.86 6.49
CA ILE A 267 -12.96 25.76 5.52
C ILE A 267 -13.58 24.57 6.23
N PRO A 268 -14.70 24.00 5.74
CA PRO A 268 -15.41 22.89 6.36
C PRO A 268 -14.71 21.56 6.06
N ILE A 269 -13.55 21.37 6.66
CA ILE A 269 -12.78 20.13 6.66
C ILE A 269 -11.95 20.06 7.94
N GLY A 270 -11.83 18.88 8.50
CA GLY A 270 -11.07 18.69 9.74
C GLY A 270 -10.62 17.24 9.93
N TYR A 271 -10.25 16.90 11.16
CA TYR A 271 -9.68 15.57 11.40
C TYR A 271 -10.73 14.44 11.31
N ALA A 272 -12.02 14.72 11.41
CA ALA A 272 -13.08 13.75 11.11
C ALA A 272 -13.12 13.35 9.62
N ASP A 273 -12.63 14.22 8.74
CA ASP A 273 -12.53 14.00 7.30
C ASP A 273 -11.16 13.44 6.90
N GLY A 274 -10.28 13.16 7.88
CA GLY A 274 -8.92 12.66 7.64
C GLY A 274 -7.87 13.76 7.46
N PHE A 275 -8.19 15.06 7.67
CA PHE A 275 -7.19 16.13 7.64
C PHE A 275 -6.42 16.14 8.97
N PRO A 276 -5.12 15.77 9.00
CA PRO A 276 -4.42 15.50 10.24
C PRO A 276 -4.29 16.74 11.14
N ARG A 277 -4.56 16.60 12.45
CA ARG A 277 -4.45 17.70 13.42
C ARG A 277 -3.04 18.24 13.56
N ILE A 278 -2.01 17.46 13.25
CA ILE A 278 -0.62 17.89 13.23
C ILE A 278 -0.34 19.00 12.19
N LEU A 279 -1.24 19.16 11.21
CA LEU A 279 -1.16 20.23 10.21
C LEU A 279 -1.66 21.59 10.72
N SER A 280 -1.93 21.75 12.02
CA SER A 280 -2.25 23.00 12.69
C SER A 280 -1.09 24.00 12.66
N ASN A 281 -1.36 25.27 12.99
CA ASN A 281 -0.38 26.29 13.32
C ASN A 281 0.70 26.53 12.23
N GLY A 282 0.28 26.64 10.98
CA GLY A 282 1.14 26.99 9.85
C GLY A 282 1.80 25.78 9.15
N VAL A 283 1.70 24.57 9.70
CA VAL A 283 2.28 23.35 9.08
C VAL A 283 1.52 23.00 7.81
N GLY A 284 0.19 22.86 7.89
CA GLY A 284 -0.67 22.66 6.75
C GLY A 284 -0.88 23.93 5.94
N LYS A 285 -1.18 23.73 4.64
CA LYS A 285 -1.50 24.85 3.73
C LYS A 285 -2.70 24.49 2.88
N MET A 286 -3.53 25.49 2.56
CA MET A 286 -4.65 25.37 1.64
C MET A 286 -4.35 26.17 0.38
N PHE A 287 -4.63 25.57 -0.77
CA PHE A 287 -4.48 26.25 -2.05
C PHE A 287 -5.81 26.88 -2.43
N ILE A 288 -5.86 28.21 -2.50
CA ILE A 288 -7.06 29.01 -2.80
C ILE A 288 -6.70 30.00 -3.88
N ASN A 289 -7.45 30.04 -4.98
CA ASN A 289 -7.28 30.97 -6.10
C ASN A 289 -5.81 31.15 -6.54
N GLY A 290 -5.09 30.05 -6.72
CA GLY A 290 -3.72 30.11 -7.24
C GLY A 290 -2.61 30.31 -6.18
N LYS A 291 -2.96 30.50 -4.90
CA LYS A 291 -1.98 30.74 -3.81
C LYS A 291 -2.11 29.73 -2.67
N LEU A 292 -1.01 29.51 -1.95
CA LEU A 292 -0.96 28.67 -0.76
C LEU A 292 -1.05 29.53 0.50
N TYR A 293 -2.06 29.23 1.32
CA TYR A 293 -2.32 29.91 2.59
C TYR A 293 -2.12 28.96 3.76
N PRO A 294 -1.39 29.35 4.81
CA PRO A 294 -1.15 28.50 5.96
C PRO A 294 -2.43 28.28 6.77
N VAL A 295 -2.57 27.09 7.34
CA VAL A 295 -3.58 26.78 8.35
C VAL A 295 -3.20 27.52 9.64
N ILE A 296 -4.06 28.39 10.16
CA ILE A 296 -3.86 29.11 11.40
C ILE A 296 -4.66 28.50 12.54
N GLY A 297 -4.13 28.54 13.75
CA GLY A 297 -4.74 27.90 14.92
C GLY A 297 -4.86 26.37 14.75
N LYS A 298 -5.63 25.73 15.61
CA LYS A 298 -5.82 24.27 15.61
C LYS A 298 -6.83 23.82 14.55
N VAL A 299 -6.49 22.74 13.85
CA VAL A 299 -7.46 21.97 13.07
C VAL A 299 -8.48 21.37 14.01
N CYS A 300 -9.77 21.62 13.76
CA CYS A 300 -10.90 21.12 14.54
C CYS A 300 -11.47 19.83 13.96
N ILE A 301 -12.58 19.31 14.53
CA ILE A 301 -13.23 18.09 14.04
C ILE A 301 -13.62 18.24 12.56
N CYS A 302 -14.35 19.31 12.23
CA CYS A 302 -14.95 19.53 10.91
C CYS A 302 -14.52 20.89 10.29
N LEU A 303 -13.61 21.63 10.89
CA LEU A 303 -13.26 22.97 10.46
C LEU A 303 -11.76 23.23 10.61
N LEU A 304 -11.23 24.02 9.71
CA LEU A 304 -9.93 24.68 9.82
C LEU A 304 -10.00 26.12 9.33
N TYR A 305 -8.98 26.90 9.61
CA TYR A 305 -8.90 28.32 9.30
C TYR A 305 -7.61 28.62 8.52
N THR A 306 -7.69 29.56 7.57
CA THR A 306 -6.49 30.08 6.88
C THR A 306 -6.46 31.60 6.96
N SER A 307 -5.26 32.19 6.95
CA SER A 307 -5.09 33.65 6.90
C SER A 307 -4.97 34.13 5.45
N ASP A 308 -5.36 35.39 5.25
CA ASP A 308 -5.16 36.20 4.02
C ASP A 308 -5.81 35.64 2.72
N ALA A 309 -6.61 34.59 2.84
CA ALA A 309 -7.30 33.95 1.72
C ALA A 309 -8.43 34.80 1.13
N ALA A 310 -8.75 35.94 1.70
CA ALA A 310 -10.01 36.63 1.47
C ALA A 310 -9.96 37.79 0.44
N ASP A 311 -8.79 38.27 0.07
CA ASP A 311 -8.71 39.40 -0.87
C ASP A 311 -9.04 38.99 -2.31
N GLU A 312 -9.03 37.70 -2.63
CA GLU A 312 -9.33 37.17 -3.97
C GLU A 312 -10.69 36.46 -4.07
N LEU A 313 -11.47 36.39 -2.96
CA LEU A 313 -12.81 35.76 -2.97
C LEU A 313 -13.95 36.75 -3.30
N ARG A 314 -13.64 37.90 -3.90
CA ARG A 314 -14.63 38.85 -4.43
C ARG A 314 -14.87 38.54 -5.92
N SER A 315 -15.84 37.70 -6.20
CA SER A 315 -16.65 37.77 -7.42
C SER A 315 -17.88 36.91 -7.23
#